data_1ec522328fac08ce5f9c18d5eb1944b6
#
_entry.id   1ec522328fac08ce5f9c18d5eb1944b6
#
_cell.length_a   1.000
_cell.length_b   1.000
_cell.length_c   1.000
_cell.angle_alpha   90.00
_cell.angle_beta   90.00
_cell.angle_gamma   90.00
#
_symmetry.space_group_name_H-M   'P 1'
#
loop_
_entity.id
_entity.type
_entity.pdbx_description
1 polymer ?
#
loop_
_entity_poly.entity_id
_entity_poly.type
_entity_poly.pdbx_seq_one_letter_code
_entity_poly.pdbx_strand_id
1 'polypeptide(L)'
;DKLADVLIAAVGSGHPLNIDGIGGGNAVTTKVAMLSRSDDDWADIDYFFAQVSVEDRLVDYKPTCGNIMSGVGPAALEMGLMAAAGDVTEVKIRAVNTGARILARVQTPGGAVIYDGDAAIDGVPGTAAPVELNFMDVAGSSTGAFLPTGNLTDSFGGIEVTCMDVAMPMVIARAADFGLSGAESRAELDSNADFFAAMEAVRLEAGLAMGLGDCSQSVMPKFGLLAPVDAPGQIEARYFMPWKTHPTMAVTGSQCLASCALTPGTIAEGX
;
A
#
# COMPACT_ATOMS: atom_id res chain seq x y z
N ASP A 1 -6.19 -26.98 -2.20
CA ASP A 1 -7.05 -26.03 -1.51
C ASP A 1 -8.18 -25.60 -2.46
N LYS A 2 -9.41 -25.97 -2.16
CA LYS A 2 -10.59 -25.71 -3.04
C LYS A 2 -10.75 -24.22 -3.36
N LEU A 3 -10.51 -23.34 -2.41
CA LEU A 3 -10.61 -21.90 -2.66
C LEU A 3 -9.55 -21.45 -3.65
N ALA A 4 -8.31 -21.89 -3.46
CA ALA A 4 -7.22 -21.54 -4.39
C ALA A 4 -7.56 -22.02 -5.81
N ASP A 5 -8.09 -23.24 -5.96
CA ASP A 5 -8.44 -23.78 -7.27
C ASP A 5 -9.50 -22.91 -7.97
N VAL A 6 -10.51 -22.44 -7.22
CA VAL A 6 -11.55 -21.55 -7.76
C VAL A 6 -10.94 -20.20 -8.18
N LEU A 7 -10.10 -19.61 -7.32
CA LEU A 7 -9.50 -18.31 -7.62
C LEU A 7 -8.55 -18.39 -8.82
N ILE A 8 -7.75 -19.45 -8.91
CA ILE A 8 -6.84 -19.69 -10.03
C ILE A 8 -7.65 -19.77 -11.34
N ALA A 9 -8.74 -20.54 -11.32
CA ALA A 9 -9.59 -20.69 -12.50
C ALA A 9 -10.27 -19.37 -12.89
N ALA A 10 -10.84 -18.65 -11.92
CA ALA A 10 -11.53 -17.39 -12.18
C ALA A 10 -10.61 -16.33 -12.75
N VAL A 11 -9.40 -16.21 -12.21
CA VAL A 11 -8.41 -15.23 -12.66
C VAL A 11 -7.76 -15.65 -13.98
N GLY A 12 -7.62 -16.95 -14.23
CA GLY A 12 -6.93 -17.49 -15.40
C GLY A 12 -5.43 -17.65 -15.16
N SER A 13 -5.03 -17.85 -13.91
CA SER A 13 -3.63 -18.03 -13.54
C SER A 13 -3.02 -19.24 -14.22
N GLY A 14 -1.79 -19.11 -14.70
CA GLY A 14 -1.07 -20.16 -15.43
C GLY A 14 -0.73 -19.74 -16.85
N HIS A 15 -1.08 -18.51 -17.23
CA HIS A 15 -0.75 -17.95 -18.55
C HIS A 15 -0.51 -16.44 -18.40
N PRO A 16 0.52 -15.88 -19.03
CA PRO A 16 0.87 -14.45 -18.84
C PRO A 16 -0.23 -13.47 -19.24
N LEU A 17 -1.19 -13.88 -20.08
CA LEU A 17 -2.31 -13.02 -20.47
C LEU A 17 -3.62 -13.38 -19.74
N ASN A 18 -3.62 -14.40 -18.88
CA ASN A 18 -4.82 -14.91 -18.19
C ASN A 18 -5.99 -15.14 -19.17
N ILE A 19 -5.72 -15.79 -20.32
CA ILE A 19 -6.65 -15.90 -21.45
C ILE A 19 -8.01 -16.48 -21.03
N ASP A 20 -8.00 -17.51 -20.18
CA ASP A 20 -9.22 -18.23 -19.79
C ASP A 20 -9.85 -17.66 -18.50
N GLY A 21 -9.47 -16.44 -18.10
CA GLY A 21 -10.00 -15.83 -16.89
C GLY A 21 -10.12 -14.32 -17.01
N ILE A 22 -10.45 -13.69 -15.88
CA ILE A 22 -10.68 -12.24 -15.83
C ILE A 22 -9.52 -11.46 -15.22
N GLY A 23 -8.36 -12.08 -15.00
CA GLY A 23 -7.24 -11.49 -14.28
C GLY A 23 -6.46 -10.40 -15.03
N GLY A 24 -6.52 -10.40 -16.37
CA GLY A 24 -5.90 -9.35 -17.18
C GLY A 24 -4.37 -9.39 -17.29
N GLY A 25 -3.73 -10.44 -16.82
CA GLY A 25 -2.30 -10.67 -17.05
C GLY A 25 -1.34 -9.74 -16.29
N ASN A 26 -1.77 -9.16 -15.18
CA ASN A 26 -0.92 -8.24 -14.42
C ASN A 26 -1.15 -8.46 -12.91
N ALA A 27 -0.08 -8.44 -12.13
CA ALA A 27 -0.18 -8.66 -10.68
C ALA A 27 -1.08 -7.63 -9.98
N VAL A 28 -1.22 -6.43 -10.53
CA VAL A 28 -2.11 -5.42 -9.93
C VAL A 28 -3.58 -5.66 -10.28
N THR A 29 -3.88 -6.52 -11.25
CA THR A 29 -5.25 -6.86 -11.64
C THR A 29 -5.68 -8.27 -11.20
N THR A 30 -4.74 -9.10 -10.69
CA THR A 30 -5.04 -10.45 -10.20
C THR A 30 -5.24 -10.48 -8.68
N LYS A 31 -5.94 -9.48 -8.16
CA LYS A 31 -6.24 -9.34 -6.74
C LYS A 31 -7.72 -9.64 -6.52
N VAL A 32 -8.01 -10.39 -5.46
CA VAL A 32 -9.38 -10.77 -5.13
C VAL A 32 -9.72 -10.28 -3.72
N ALA A 33 -10.83 -9.55 -3.59
CA ALA A 33 -11.41 -9.16 -2.32
C ALA A 33 -12.66 -10.01 -2.08
N MET A 34 -12.68 -10.76 -1.02
CA MET A 34 -13.84 -11.57 -0.63
C MET A 34 -14.46 -10.93 0.61
N LEU A 35 -15.76 -10.65 0.53
CA LEU A 35 -16.48 -9.89 1.55
C LEU A 35 -17.57 -10.71 2.19
N SER A 36 -17.75 -10.55 3.50
CA SER A 36 -18.88 -11.09 4.23
C SER A 36 -19.25 -10.14 5.38
N ARG A 37 -20.46 -10.32 5.92
CA ARG A 37 -20.81 -9.65 7.17
C ARG A 37 -19.85 -10.16 8.24
N SER A 38 -19.41 -9.25 9.12
CA SER A 38 -18.50 -9.60 10.20
C SER A 38 -19.27 -10.10 11.41
N ASP A 39 -18.66 -11.02 12.15
CA ASP A 39 -19.12 -11.44 13.48
C ASP A 39 -18.31 -10.78 14.60
N ASP A 40 -17.42 -9.86 14.24
CA ASP A 40 -16.61 -9.08 15.17
C ASP A 40 -17.45 -7.97 15.80
N ASP A 41 -17.25 -7.69 17.09
CA ASP A 41 -18.05 -6.69 17.83
C ASP A 41 -17.88 -5.28 17.27
N TRP A 42 -16.75 -4.97 16.63
CA TRP A 42 -16.46 -3.64 16.09
C TRP A 42 -16.81 -3.54 14.61
N ALA A 43 -16.55 -4.59 13.82
CA ALA A 43 -16.60 -4.52 12.35
C ALA A 43 -17.99 -4.84 11.80
N ASP A 44 -18.35 -4.17 10.71
CA ASP A 44 -19.55 -4.50 9.92
C ASP A 44 -19.22 -5.57 8.88
N ILE A 45 -18.02 -5.48 8.28
CA ILE A 45 -17.62 -6.28 7.12
C ILE A 45 -16.25 -6.93 7.38
N ASP A 46 -16.17 -8.21 7.08
CA ASP A 46 -14.91 -8.92 6.96
C ASP A 46 -14.44 -8.85 5.51
N TYR A 47 -13.17 -8.46 5.34
CA TYR A 47 -12.49 -8.39 4.07
C TYR A 47 -11.33 -9.39 4.09
N PHE A 48 -11.41 -10.40 3.23
CA PHE A 48 -10.36 -11.41 3.08
C PHE A 48 -9.72 -11.24 1.71
N PHE A 49 -8.42 -11.01 1.69
CA PHE A 49 -7.65 -10.70 0.48
C PHE A 49 -6.92 -11.94 -0.04
N ALA A 50 -6.88 -12.08 -1.36
CA ALA A 50 -6.03 -13.08 -2.02
C ALA A 50 -5.29 -12.45 -3.19
N GLN A 51 -3.98 -12.69 -3.24
CA GLN A 51 -3.14 -12.33 -4.39
C GLN A 51 -2.95 -13.59 -5.22
N VAL A 52 -3.48 -13.59 -6.45
CA VAL A 52 -3.32 -14.72 -7.35
C VAL A 52 -2.12 -14.42 -8.27
N SER A 53 -1.18 -15.35 -8.36
CA SER A 53 -0.05 -15.20 -9.30
C SER A 53 -0.56 -15.21 -10.74
N VAL A 54 0.05 -14.41 -11.60
CA VAL A 54 -0.33 -14.37 -13.02
C VAL A 54 -0.05 -15.73 -13.69
N GLU A 55 1.13 -16.31 -13.46
CA GLU A 55 1.60 -17.48 -14.21
C GLU A 55 1.76 -18.76 -13.38
N ASP A 56 1.94 -18.66 -12.06
CA ASP A 56 2.44 -19.80 -11.26
C ASP A 56 1.34 -20.70 -10.71
N ARG A 57 0.07 -20.42 -10.96
CA ARG A 57 -1.07 -21.18 -10.41
C ARG A 57 -0.99 -21.25 -8.87
N LEU A 58 -0.70 -20.09 -8.27
CA LEU A 58 -0.48 -19.95 -6.84
C LEU A 58 -1.34 -18.82 -6.29
N VAL A 59 -1.89 -19.02 -5.08
CA VAL A 59 -2.64 -17.98 -4.36
C VAL A 59 -1.93 -17.70 -3.04
N ASP A 60 -1.62 -16.44 -2.77
CA ASP A 60 -1.03 -15.99 -1.52
C ASP A 60 -2.08 -15.24 -0.70
N TYR A 61 -2.34 -15.72 0.50
CA TYR A 61 -3.30 -15.14 1.45
C TYR A 61 -2.62 -14.32 2.54
N LYS A 62 -1.28 -14.26 2.58
CA LYS A 62 -0.55 -13.56 3.63
C LYS A 62 -0.69 -12.04 3.55
N PRO A 63 -0.61 -11.43 2.34
CA PRO A 63 -0.67 -9.97 2.26
C PRO A 63 -2.08 -9.43 2.42
N THR A 64 -2.19 -8.12 2.50
CA THR A 64 -3.43 -7.39 2.30
C THR A 64 -3.16 -6.30 1.27
N CYS A 65 -4.20 -5.64 0.79
CA CYS A 65 -4.04 -4.60 -0.22
C CYS A 65 -4.93 -3.41 0.12
N GLY A 66 -4.29 -2.29 0.49
CA GLY A 66 -4.99 -1.05 0.80
C GLY A 66 -5.70 -0.44 -0.41
N ASN A 67 -5.10 -0.61 -1.60
CA ASN A 67 -5.69 0.00 -2.82
C ASN A 67 -7.03 -0.63 -3.19
N ILE A 68 -7.13 -1.97 -3.20
CA ILE A 68 -8.42 -2.64 -3.50
C ILE A 68 -9.45 -2.39 -2.39
N MET A 69 -8.97 -2.05 -1.19
CA MET A 69 -9.85 -1.78 -0.04
C MET A 69 -10.78 -0.59 -0.28
N SER A 70 -10.40 0.36 -1.17
CA SER A 70 -11.29 1.47 -1.54
C SER A 70 -12.60 0.96 -2.15
N GLY A 71 -12.60 -0.22 -2.75
CA GLY A 71 -13.80 -0.84 -3.30
C GLY A 71 -14.63 -1.65 -2.29
N VAL A 72 -14.08 -1.94 -1.10
CA VAL A 72 -14.73 -2.84 -0.14
C VAL A 72 -16.04 -2.23 0.42
N GLY A 73 -15.99 -0.96 0.84
CA GLY A 73 -17.19 -0.27 1.34
C GLY A 73 -18.30 -0.19 0.29
N PRO A 74 -18.01 0.38 -0.89
CA PRO A 74 -19.00 0.42 -1.97
C PRO A 74 -19.57 -0.97 -2.31
N ALA A 75 -18.71 -1.98 -2.47
CA ALA A 75 -19.15 -3.34 -2.81
C ALA A 75 -20.04 -3.94 -1.72
N ALA A 76 -19.69 -3.73 -0.45
CA ALA A 76 -20.49 -4.26 0.67
C ALA A 76 -21.93 -3.69 0.64
N LEU A 77 -22.05 -2.40 0.30
CA LEU A 77 -23.36 -1.75 0.17
C LEU A 77 -24.13 -2.30 -1.03
N GLU A 78 -23.49 -2.39 -2.19
CA GLU A 78 -24.15 -2.89 -3.42
C GLU A 78 -24.51 -4.37 -3.33
N MET A 79 -23.72 -5.18 -2.61
CA MET A 79 -24.02 -6.59 -2.38
C MET A 79 -25.10 -6.81 -1.33
N GLY A 80 -25.55 -5.72 -0.68
CA GLY A 80 -26.58 -5.81 0.35
C GLY A 80 -26.08 -6.45 1.65
N LEU A 81 -24.77 -6.42 1.88
CA LEU A 81 -24.21 -6.91 3.14
C LEU A 81 -24.53 -5.96 4.30
N MET A 82 -24.72 -4.67 3.99
CA MET A 82 -25.23 -3.69 4.94
C MET A 82 -26.02 -2.61 4.19
N ALA A 83 -26.80 -1.82 4.91
CA ALA A 83 -27.59 -0.76 4.33
C ALA A 83 -26.86 0.59 4.40
N ALA A 84 -27.10 1.45 3.42
CA ALA A 84 -26.61 2.82 3.45
C ALA A 84 -27.28 3.60 4.60
N ALA A 85 -26.52 4.53 5.20
CA ALA A 85 -26.98 5.31 6.34
C ALA A 85 -26.59 6.79 6.15
N GLY A 86 -27.46 7.55 5.51
CA GLY A 86 -27.27 8.97 5.27
C GLY A 86 -26.52 9.25 3.97
N ASP A 87 -26.07 10.48 3.83
CA ASP A 87 -25.36 10.93 2.60
C ASP A 87 -23.93 10.39 2.54
N VAL A 88 -23.37 10.02 3.68
CA VAL A 88 -22.06 9.35 3.78
C VAL A 88 -22.25 8.17 4.72
N THR A 89 -21.99 6.97 4.22
CA THR A 89 -22.08 5.75 5.04
C THR A 89 -20.71 5.35 5.55
N GLU A 90 -20.59 5.17 6.84
CA GLU A 90 -19.40 4.60 7.47
C GLU A 90 -19.49 3.09 7.43
N VAL A 91 -18.43 2.43 6.95
CA VAL A 91 -18.32 0.97 6.88
C VAL A 91 -17.08 0.57 7.68
N LYS A 92 -17.27 -0.15 8.76
CA LYS A 92 -16.18 -0.65 9.61
C LYS A 92 -15.72 -1.99 9.06
N ILE A 93 -14.49 -2.03 8.59
CA ILE A 93 -13.90 -3.17 7.88
C ILE A 93 -12.82 -3.81 8.73
N ARG A 94 -12.90 -5.13 8.91
CA ARG A 94 -11.83 -5.93 9.49
C ARG A 94 -11.10 -6.65 8.34
N ALA A 95 -9.81 -6.38 8.16
CA ALA A 95 -8.98 -7.11 7.20
C ALA A 95 -8.57 -8.45 7.84
N VAL A 96 -9.21 -9.53 7.44
CA VAL A 96 -9.07 -10.85 8.10
C VAL A 96 -7.62 -11.37 8.03
N ASN A 97 -6.92 -11.07 6.93
CA ASN A 97 -5.52 -11.52 6.75
C ASN A 97 -4.57 -10.99 7.83
N THR A 98 -4.81 -9.76 8.32
CA THR A 98 -3.87 -9.05 9.19
C THR A 98 -4.47 -8.62 10.53
N GLY A 99 -5.78 -8.67 10.66
CA GLY A 99 -6.47 -8.15 11.83
C GLY A 99 -6.64 -6.62 11.83
N ALA A 100 -6.17 -5.95 10.78
CA ALA A 100 -6.24 -4.48 10.70
C ALA A 100 -7.69 -4.00 10.63
N ARG A 101 -7.95 -2.84 11.25
CA ARG A 101 -9.26 -2.20 11.29
C ARG A 101 -9.24 -0.95 10.45
N ILE A 102 -10.22 -0.81 9.57
CA ILE A 102 -10.33 0.32 8.65
C ILE A 102 -11.77 0.86 8.71
N LEU A 103 -11.91 2.17 8.84
CA LEU A 103 -13.19 2.85 8.73
C LEU A 103 -13.25 3.51 7.34
N ALA A 104 -14.12 3.00 6.47
CA ALA A 104 -14.33 3.55 5.14
C ALA A 104 -15.54 4.49 5.16
N ARG A 105 -15.44 5.65 4.52
CA ARG A 105 -16.54 6.59 4.33
C ARG A 105 -16.90 6.62 2.86
N VAL A 106 -18.12 6.19 2.55
CA VAL A 106 -18.61 6.00 1.18
C VAL A 106 -19.73 7.01 0.91
N GLN A 107 -19.67 7.68 -0.24
CA GLN A 107 -20.71 8.65 -0.62
C GLN A 107 -21.99 7.92 -1.01
N THR A 108 -23.08 8.18 -0.27
CA THR A 108 -24.38 7.47 -0.44
C THR A 108 -25.59 8.41 -0.41
N PRO A 109 -25.53 9.56 -1.10
CA PRO A 109 -26.69 10.45 -1.11
C PRO A 109 -27.92 9.72 -1.68
N GLY A 110 -29.07 9.88 -1.01
CA GLY A 110 -30.28 9.20 -1.43
C GLY A 110 -30.28 7.69 -1.18
N GLY A 111 -29.31 7.17 -0.42
CA GLY A 111 -29.27 5.76 -0.02
C GLY A 111 -28.59 4.81 -0.99
N ALA A 112 -27.90 5.35 -2.01
CA ALA A 112 -27.20 4.53 -3.00
C ALA A 112 -25.76 5.03 -3.18
N VAL A 113 -24.83 4.11 -3.45
CA VAL A 113 -23.44 4.47 -3.72
C VAL A 113 -23.38 5.33 -4.98
N ILE A 114 -22.64 6.42 -4.93
CA ILE A 114 -22.31 7.21 -6.13
C ILE A 114 -20.82 7.03 -6.45
N TYR A 115 -20.52 7.03 -7.73
CA TYR A 115 -19.14 6.89 -8.24
C TYR A 115 -18.63 8.16 -8.89
N ASP A 116 -19.54 9.01 -9.38
CA ASP A 116 -19.19 10.29 -10.01
C ASP A 116 -18.86 11.32 -8.93
N GLY A 117 -17.78 12.07 -9.14
CA GLY A 117 -17.33 13.09 -8.20
C GLY A 117 -16.11 13.83 -8.73
N ASP A 118 -15.57 14.70 -7.90
CA ASP A 118 -14.48 15.60 -8.28
C ASP A 118 -13.15 15.28 -7.59
N ALA A 119 -13.08 14.16 -6.87
CA ALA A 119 -11.82 13.76 -6.21
C ALA A 119 -10.83 13.25 -7.25
N ALA A 120 -9.61 13.78 -7.21
CA ALA A 120 -8.52 13.41 -8.10
C ALA A 120 -7.38 12.81 -7.31
N ILE A 121 -6.71 11.82 -7.90
CA ILE A 121 -5.51 11.19 -7.33
C ILE A 121 -4.41 11.28 -8.37
N ASP A 122 -3.24 11.78 -7.99
CA ASP A 122 -2.11 11.90 -8.91
C ASP A 122 -1.75 10.54 -9.52
N GLY A 123 -1.60 10.53 -10.85
CA GLY A 123 -1.31 9.32 -11.59
C GLY A 123 -2.53 8.48 -11.98
N VAL A 124 -3.73 8.91 -11.55
CA VAL A 124 -5.00 8.23 -11.90
C VAL A 124 -5.80 9.13 -12.83
N PRO A 125 -6.17 8.67 -14.04
CA PRO A 125 -6.93 9.52 -14.97
C PRO A 125 -8.33 9.84 -14.47
N GLY A 126 -8.76 11.09 -14.66
CA GLY A 126 -10.12 11.54 -14.37
C GLY A 126 -10.37 11.81 -12.89
N THR A 127 -11.65 11.90 -12.55
CA THR A 127 -12.11 12.13 -11.17
C THR A 127 -13.23 11.16 -10.81
N ALA A 128 -13.48 10.99 -9.53
CA ALA A 128 -14.51 10.09 -9.02
C ALA A 128 -15.03 10.57 -7.65
N ALA A 129 -16.07 9.95 -7.15
CA ALA A 129 -16.51 10.18 -5.77
C ALA A 129 -15.43 9.67 -4.82
N PRO A 130 -15.08 10.42 -3.76
CA PRO A 130 -14.06 9.96 -2.84
C PRO A 130 -14.53 8.80 -1.96
N VAL A 131 -13.65 7.84 -1.72
CA VAL A 131 -13.80 6.84 -0.67
C VAL A 131 -12.68 7.09 0.33
N GLU A 132 -13.02 7.65 1.47
CA GLU A 132 -12.05 7.97 2.51
C GLU A 132 -11.77 6.72 3.36
N LEU A 133 -10.52 6.34 3.49
CA LEU A 133 -10.10 5.18 4.28
C LEU A 133 -9.31 5.63 5.51
N ASN A 134 -9.83 5.36 6.68
CA ASN A 134 -9.17 5.65 7.95
C ASN A 134 -8.62 4.35 8.51
N PHE A 135 -7.32 4.14 8.40
CA PHE A 135 -6.63 2.97 8.92
C PHE A 135 -6.34 3.17 10.41
N MET A 136 -6.79 2.24 11.23
CA MET A 136 -6.67 2.35 12.68
C MET A 136 -5.46 1.56 13.19
N ASP A 137 -4.85 2.06 14.26
CA ASP A 137 -3.76 1.37 14.96
C ASP A 137 -2.57 1.01 14.05
N VAL A 138 -2.23 1.93 13.14
CA VAL A 138 -1.23 1.65 12.11
C VAL A 138 0.22 1.92 12.55
N ALA A 139 0.43 2.68 13.61
CA ALA A 139 1.78 3.00 14.10
C ALA A 139 2.40 1.76 14.73
N GLY A 140 3.56 1.36 14.23
CA GLY A 140 4.27 0.18 14.72
C GLY A 140 3.59 -1.13 14.36
N SER A 141 2.84 -1.16 13.26
CA SER A 141 2.01 -2.31 12.90
C SER A 141 2.78 -3.62 12.69
N SER A 142 4.05 -3.55 12.33
CA SER A 142 4.88 -4.74 12.10
C SER A 142 6.04 -4.87 13.08
N THR A 143 6.60 -3.75 13.51
CA THR A 143 7.81 -3.72 14.37
C THR A 143 7.48 -3.44 15.83
N GLY A 144 6.27 -2.98 16.12
CA GLY A 144 5.86 -2.61 17.47
C GLY A 144 6.16 -1.15 17.84
N ALA A 145 6.78 -0.38 16.95
CA ALA A 145 7.16 1.01 17.25
C ALA A 145 7.04 1.90 16.01
N PHE A 146 6.56 3.12 16.22
CA PHE A 146 6.47 4.16 15.18
C PHE A 146 7.84 4.43 14.54
N LEU A 147 8.87 4.53 15.39
CA LEU A 147 10.28 4.65 14.96
C LEU A 147 11.00 3.40 15.47
N PRO A 148 11.11 2.35 14.64
CA PRO A 148 11.65 1.06 15.09
C PRO A 148 13.08 1.09 15.62
N THR A 149 13.92 2.02 15.14
CA THR A 149 15.30 2.19 15.65
C THR A 149 15.35 3.07 16.90
N GLY A 150 14.25 3.78 17.20
CA GLY A 150 14.20 4.78 18.29
C GLY A 150 14.72 6.15 17.88
N ASN A 151 15.20 6.31 16.66
CA ASN A 151 15.79 7.56 16.16
C ASN A 151 14.91 8.18 15.08
N LEU A 152 14.97 9.51 14.95
CA LEU A 152 14.31 10.24 13.86
C LEU A 152 15.08 10.04 12.54
N THR A 153 16.42 9.98 12.63
CA THR A 153 17.28 9.65 11.49
C THR A 153 18.36 8.66 11.91
N ASP A 154 18.77 7.83 10.97
CA ASP A 154 19.87 6.87 11.08
C ASP A 154 20.77 7.05 9.85
N SER A 155 21.95 6.43 9.86
CA SER A 155 22.83 6.44 8.69
C SER A 155 23.32 5.02 8.41
N PHE A 156 23.13 4.57 7.18
CA PHE A 156 23.57 3.25 6.71
C PHE A 156 24.31 3.42 5.39
N GLY A 157 25.54 2.92 5.32
CA GLY A 157 26.37 3.07 4.13
C GLY A 157 26.64 4.54 3.73
N GLY A 158 26.54 5.47 4.70
CA GLY A 158 26.72 6.90 4.43
C GLY A 158 25.47 7.62 3.94
N ILE A 159 24.36 6.91 3.81
CA ILE A 159 23.05 7.48 3.42
C ILE A 159 22.24 7.73 4.69
N GLU A 160 21.72 8.94 4.84
CA GLU A 160 20.84 9.28 5.96
C GLU A 160 19.40 8.88 5.63
N VAL A 161 18.75 8.20 6.57
CA VAL A 161 17.39 7.67 6.39
C VAL A 161 16.55 7.91 7.63
N THR A 162 15.23 7.85 7.46
CA THR A 162 14.28 7.64 8.56
C THR A 162 13.73 6.23 8.43
N CYS A 163 13.83 5.45 9.51
CA CYS A 163 13.20 4.13 9.60
C CYS A 163 11.87 4.31 10.34
N MET A 164 10.76 4.04 9.66
CA MET A 164 9.43 4.30 10.20
C MET A 164 8.49 3.14 9.94
N ASP A 165 7.56 2.89 10.86
CA ASP A 165 6.53 1.86 10.68
C ASP A 165 5.14 2.46 10.92
N VAL A 166 4.47 2.82 9.82
CA VAL A 166 3.07 3.26 9.83
C VAL A 166 2.37 2.50 8.69
N ALA A 167 1.54 1.54 9.05
CA ALA A 167 0.84 0.63 8.13
C ALA A 167 1.78 -0.27 7.32
N MET A 168 3.07 0.10 7.21
CA MET A 168 4.08 -0.65 6.48
C MET A 168 5.46 -0.17 6.96
N PRO A 169 6.34 -1.07 7.41
CA PRO A 169 7.70 -0.64 7.79
C PRO A 169 8.48 -0.23 6.54
N MET A 170 9.06 0.96 6.60
CA MET A 170 9.78 1.55 5.48
C MET A 170 11.10 2.16 5.91
N VAL A 171 12.06 2.13 5.00
CA VAL A 171 13.29 2.92 5.04
C VAL A 171 13.09 4.06 4.05
N ILE A 172 13.20 5.29 4.51
CA ILE A 172 12.87 6.48 3.73
C ILE A 172 14.14 7.34 3.62
N ALA A 173 14.51 7.73 2.39
CA ALA A 173 15.73 8.48 2.11
C ALA A 173 15.42 9.63 1.15
N ARG A 174 16.35 10.57 1.03
CA ARG A 174 16.27 11.63 0.02
C ARG A 174 16.77 11.10 -1.32
N ALA A 175 16.06 11.42 -2.40
CA ALA A 175 16.47 11.03 -3.76
C ALA A 175 17.88 11.55 -4.07
N ALA A 176 18.18 12.78 -3.66
CA ALA A 176 19.46 13.43 -3.88
C ALA A 176 20.66 12.63 -3.31
N ASP A 177 20.45 11.90 -2.22
CA ASP A 177 21.51 11.11 -1.59
C ASP A 177 21.94 9.91 -2.47
N PHE A 178 21.08 9.54 -3.44
CA PHE A 178 21.37 8.51 -4.45
C PHE A 178 21.69 9.13 -5.81
N GLY A 179 21.89 10.46 -5.88
CA GLY A 179 22.17 11.16 -7.13
C GLY A 179 20.97 11.25 -8.06
N LEU A 180 19.75 11.13 -7.51
CA LEU A 180 18.50 11.18 -8.27
C LEU A 180 17.78 12.51 -8.02
N SER A 181 16.97 12.93 -8.98
CA SER A 181 16.18 14.16 -8.88
C SER A 181 14.87 13.95 -8.10
N GLY A 182 14.37 12.71 -8.11
CA GLY A 182 13.03 12.36 -7.62
C GLY A 182 11.98 12.35 -8.73
N ALA A 183 12.27 12.96 -9.87
CA ALA A 183 11.33 13.08 -11.00
C ALA A 183 11.50 11.97 -12.04
N GLU A 184 12.42 11.03 -11.81
CA GLU A 184 12.67 9.94 -12.75
C GLU A 184 11.41 9.11 -12.97
N SER A 185 11.18 8.72 -14.22
CA SER A 185 10.09 7.79 -14.57
C SER A 185 10.39 6.40 -13.99
N ARG A 186 9.34 5.60 -13.87
CA ARG A 186 9.47 4.21 -13.44
C ARG A 186 10.48 3.43 -14.29
N ALA A 187 10.46 3.63 -15.61
CA ALA A 187 11.36 2.92 -16.52
C ALA A 187 12.83 3.29 -16.29
N GLU A 188 13.10 4.58 -16.06
CA GLU A 188 14.44 5.05 -15.73
C GLU A 188 14.92 4.44 -14.42
N LEU A 189 14.07 4.46 -13.38
CA LEU A 189 14.42 3.87 -12.09
C LEU A 189 14.65 2.36 -12.22
N ASP A 190 13.74 1.64 -12.85
CA ASP A 190 13.83 0.16 -12.97
C ASP A 190 15.05 -0.27 -13.79
N SER A 191 15.59 0.61 -14.65
CA SER A 191 16.81 0.31 -15.42
C SER A 191 18.10 0.71 -14.68
N ASN A 192 18.01 1.37 -13.53
CA ASN A 192 19.17 1.88 -12.79
C ASN A 192 19.67 0.83 -11.78
N ALA A 193 20.49 -0.10 -12.27
CA ALA A 193 21.02 -1.21 -11.46
C ALA A 193 21.90 -0.71 -10.30
N ASP A 194 22.66 0.36 -10.51
CA ASP A 194 23.53 0.92 -9.47
C ASP A 194 22.71 1.48 -8.31
N PHE A 195 21.62 2.18 -8.63
CA PHE A 195 20.70 2.67 -7.61
C PHE A 195 20.10 1.50 -6.80
N PHE A 196 19.57 0.48 -7.50
CA PHE A 196 18.98 -0.66 -6.81
C PHE A 196 19.97 -1.40 -5.91
N ALA A 197 21.23 -1.52 -6.34
CA ALA A 197 22.28 -2.15 -5.51
C ALA A 197 22.57 -1.32 -4.25
N ALA A 198 22.70 0.01 -4.40
CA ALA A 198 22.95 0.91 -3.27
C ALA A 198 21.76 0.93 -2.31
N MET A 199 20.55 1.05 -2.84
CA MET A 199 19.31 1.04 -2.06
C MET A 199 19.17 -0.25 -1.26
N GLU A 200 19.42 -1.40 -1.90
CA GLU A 200 19.29 -2.70 -1.23
C GLU A 200 20.30 -2.84 -0.08
N ALA A 201 21.53 -2.37 -0.26
CA ALA A 201 22.53 -2.39 0.82
C ALA A 201 22.02 -1.61 2.04
N VAL A 202 21.51 -0.39 1.81
CA VAL A 202 20.92 0.43 2.88
C VAL A 202 19.71 -0.27 3.52
N ARG A 203 18.82 -0.83 2.70
CA ARG A 203 17.59 -1.49 3.16
C ARG A 203 17.90 -2.68 4.09
N LEU A 204 18.91 -3.46 3.75
CA LEU A 204 19.27 -4.64 4.55
C LEU A 204 19.84 -4.25 5.91
N GLU A 205 20.73 -3.25 5.95
CA GLU A 205 21.29 -2.76 7.23
C GLU A 205 20.19 -2.15 8.09
N ALA A 206 19.33 -1.33 7.48
CA ALA A 206 18.19 -0.70 8.17
C ALA A 206 17.22 -1.75 8.69
N GLY A 207 16.93 -2.80 7.91
CA GLY A 207 16.04 -3.88 8.33
C GLY A 207 16.52 -4.57 9.61
N LEU A 208 17.83 -4.81 9.70
CA LEU A 208 18.43 -5.35 10.92
C LEU A 208 18.24 -4.39 12.11
N ALA A 209 18.49 -3.09 11.89
CA ALA A 209 18.33 -2.07 12.92
C ALA A 209 16.87 -1.91 13.37
N MET A 210 15.91 -2.11 12.46
CA MET A 210 14.47 -2.07 12.75
C MET A 210 13.97 -3.33 13.48
N GLY A 211 14.83 -4.31 13.70
CA GLY A 211 14.45 -5.56 14.38
C GLY A 211 13.75 -6.57 13.48
N LEU A 212 13.80 -6.37 12.15
CA LEU A 212 13.14 -7.27 11.18
C LEU A 212 14.01 -8.48 10.82
N GLY A 213 15.28 -8.50 11.26
CA GLY A 213 16.20 -9.60 10.97
C GLY A 213 16.76 -9.53 9.55
N ASP A 214 17.14 -10.70 9.01
CA ASP A 214 17.66 -10.78 7.65
C ASP A 214 16.53 -10.57 6.64
N CYS A 215 16.58 -9.44 5.93
CA CYS A 215 15.56 -9.04 4.98
C CYS A 215 15.92 -9.38 3.53
N SER A 216 16.98 -10.15 3.29
CA SER A 216 17.48 -10.46 1.93
C SER A 216 16.44 -11.20 1.07
N GLN A 217 15.55 -11.97 1.71
CA GLN A 217 14.48 -12.69 1.02
C GLN A 217 13.10 -12.15 1.41
N SER A 218 13.06 -10.96 2.00
CA SER A 218 11.82 -10.33 2.48
C SER A 218 11.50 -9.09 1.67
N VAL A 219 10.21 -8.91 1.37
CA VAL A 219 9.72 -7.69 0.74
C VAL A 219 9.56 -6.53 1.74
N MET A 220 9.88 -6.80 3.02
CA MET A 220 9.90 -5.75 4.06
C MET A 220 11.31 -5.64 4.64
N PRO A 221 11.72 -4.43 5.08
CA PRO A 221 10.99 -3.17 4.94
C PRO A 221 10.92 -2.73 3.48
N LYS A 222 9.92 -1.92 3.15
CA LYS A 222 9.85 -1.26 1.85
C LYS A 222 10.84 -0.10 1.84
N PHE A 223 11.06 0.48 0.66
CA PHE A 223 11.94 1.63 0.52
C PHE A 223 11.17 2.78 -0.14
N GLY A 224 11.40 3.99 0.35
CA GLY A 224 10.82 5.20 -0.21
C GLY A 224 11.85 6.26 -0.46
N LEU A 225 11.72 6.98 -1.56
CA LEU A 225 12.51 8.18 -1.82
C LEU A 225 11.60 9.39 -1.73
N LEU A 226 12.12 10.46 -1.12
CA LEU A 226 11.47 11.76 -1.09
C LEU A 226 12.35 12.79 -1.80
N ALA A 227 11.72 13.76 -2.45
CA ALA A 227 12.42 14.88 -3.06
C ALA A 227 11.57 16.14 -2.89
N PRO A 228 12.19 17.31 -2.74
CA PRO A 228 11.43 18.55 -2.64
C PRO A 228 10.82 18.90 -3.99
N VAL A 229 9.69 19.60 -3.93
CA VAL A 229 9.04 20.16 -5.11
C VAL A 229 8.75 21.63 -4.82
N ASP A 230 8.82 22.48 -5.84
CA ASP A 230 8.62 23.92 -5.67
C ASP A 230 7.11 24.25 -5.59
N ALA A 231 6.44 23.65 -4.60
CA ALA A 231 5.01 23.86 -4.35
C ALA A 231 4.75 23.62 -2.86
N PRO A 232 4.31 24.64 -2.14
CA PRO A 232 4.07 24.50 -0.69
C PRO A 232 3.10 23.34 -0.35
N GLY A 233 3.48 22.54 0.62
CA GLY A 233 2.66 21.43 1.10
C GLY A 233 2.68 20.21 0.20
N GLN A 234 3.61 20.14 -0.75
CA GLN A 234 3.76 19.01 -1.66
C GLN A 234 5.17 18.40 -1.54
N ILE A 235 5.29 17.15 -1.92
CA ILE A 235 6.54 16.42 -1.89
C ILE A 235 6.50 15.37 -3.02
N GLU A 236 7.61 15.23 -3.72
CA GLU A 236 7.79 14.16 -4.71
C GLU A 236 8.14 12.88 -3.96
N ALA A 237 7.52 11.77 -4.33
CA ALA A 237 7.77 10.48 -3.67
C ALA A 237 7.84 9.33 -4.67
N ARG A 238 8.73 8.39 -4.38
CA ARG A 238 8.83 7.11 -5.11
C ARG A 238 8.83 5.98 -4.11
N TYR A 239 8.17 4.87 -4.47
CA TYR A 239 7.98 3.72 -3.59
C TYR A 239 8.49 2.45 -4.28
N PHE A 240 9.28 1.66 -3.55
CA PHE A 240 9.93 0.45 -4.09
C PHE A 240 9.45 -0.79 -3.34
N MET A 241 9.24 -1.91 -4.08
CA MET A 241 8.56 -3.12 -3.59
C MET A 241 9.44 -4.31 -3.17
N PRO A 242 10.70 -4.27 -2.79
CA PRO A 242 11.80 -3.31 -2.96
C PRO A 242 12.55 -3.39 -4.29
N TRP A 243 12.46 -4.52 -5.00
CA TRP A 243 13.30 -4.79 -6.17
C TRP A 243 12.72 -4.25 -7.48
N LYS A 244 11.63 -3.53 -7.40
CA LYS A 244 11.01 -2.81 -8.52
C LYS A 244 10.28 -1.58 -8.00
N THR A 245 10.22 -0.56 -8.84
CA THR A 245 9.46 0.64 -8.57
C THR A 245 7.95 0.31 -8.65
N HIS A 246 7.18 0.75 -7.68
CA HIS A 246 5.72 0.59 -7.71
C HIS A 246 5.16 1.41 -8.87
N PRO A 247 4.23 0.87 -9.67
CA PRO A 247 3.70 1.60 -10.83
C PRO A 247 2.90 2.86 -10.46
N THR A 248 2.37 2.92 -9.26
CA THR A 248 1.67 4.08 -8.71
C THR A 248 2.19 4.31 -7.28
N MET A 249 1.32 4.27 -6.31
CA MET A 249 1.68 4.40 -4.89
C MET A 249 0.81 3.44 -4.08
N ALA A 250 1.41 2.67 -3.18
CA ALA A 250 0.65 1.83 -2.26
C ALA A 250 0.02 2.70 -1.18
N VAL A 251 -1.26 2.45 -0.84
CA VAL A 251 -1.97 3.19 0.22
C VAL A 251 -1.20 3.10 1.55
N THR A 252 -0.70 1.91 1.90
CA THR A 252 0.05 1.74 3.16
C THR A 252 1.39 2.49 3.11
N GLY A 253 2.07 2.46 1.95
CA GLY A 253 3.31 3.20 1.77
C GLY A 253 3.10 4.71 1.85
N SER A 254 2.02 5.22 1.27
CA SER A 254 1.73 6.67 1.33
C SER A 254 1.48 7.13 2.76
N GLN A 255 0.86 6.30 3.60
CA GLN A 255 0.67 6.64 5.01
C GLN A 255 2.02 6.80 5.72
N CYS A 256 2.95 5.89 5.47
CA CYS A 256 4.27 5.94 6.09
C CYS A 256 5.07 7.14 5.58
N LEU A 257 5.08 7.38 4.27
CA LEU A 257 5.77 8.53 3.66
C LEU A 257 5.20 9.85 4.16
N ALA A 258 3.87 9.98 4.23
CA ALA A 258 3.21 11.18 4.74
C ALA A 258 3.53 11.38 6.23
N SER A 259 3.55 10.30 7.01
CA SER A 259 3.91 10.39 8.44
C SER A 259 5.34 10.89 8.60
N CYS A 260 6.26 10.41 7.77
CA CYS A 260 7.64 10.89 7.76
C CYS A 260 7.70 12.39 7.44
N ALA A 261 7.00 12.82 6.38
CA ALA A 261 6.98 14.21 5.95
C ALA A 261 6.39 15.14 7.02
N LEU A 262 5.45 14.64 7.83
CA LEU A 262 4.78 15.45 8.87
C LEU A 262 5.48 15.37 10.23
N THR A 263 6.51 14.53 10.38
CA THR A 263 7.21 14.37 11.67
C THR A 263 8.49 15.23 11.67
N PRO A 264 8.55 16.27 12.50
CA PRO A 264 9.76 17.11 12.55
C PRO A 264 11.00 16.32 12.95
N GLY A 265 12.12 16.62 12.33
CA GLY A 265 13.42 16.00 12.61
C GLY A 265 13.70 14.75 11.79
N THR A 266 12.77 14.32 10.93
CA THR A 266 13.04 13.21 9.99
C THR A 266 13.83 13.71 8.78
N ILE A 267 14.21 12.77 7.90
CA ILE A 267 14.92 13.16 6.65
C ILE A 267 14.07 14.06 5.74
N ALA A 268 12.79 14.17 5.99
CA ALA A 268 11.89 15.03 5.22
C ALA A 268 11.97 16.49 5.65
N GLU A 269 12.60 16.81 6.79
CA GLU A 269 12.71 18.21 7.26
C GLU A 269 13.59 19.02 6.30
N GLY A 270 13.19 20.24 6.05
CA GLY A 270 13.89 21.10 5.08
C GLY A 270 13.50 20.86 3.61
N UNK A 271 12.64 19.80 3.12
CA UNK A 271 12.20 19.51 1.88
C UNK A 271 10.98 19.78 1.71
#